data_5dd04d5bee4aa8cb384bf4d77ce792af
#
_entry.id   5dd04d5bee4aa8cb384bf4d77ce792af
#
_cell.length_a   1.000
_cell.length_b   1.000
_cell.length_c   1.000
_cell.angle_alpha   90.00
_cell.angle_beta   90.00
_cell.angle_gamma   90.00
#
_symmetry.space_group_name_H-M   'P 1'
#
loop_
_entity.id
_entity.type
_entity.pdbx_description
1 polymer ?
#
loop_
_entity_poly.entity_id
_entity_poly.type
_entity_poly.pdbx_seq_one_letter_code
_entity_poly.pdbx_strand_id
1 'polypeptide(L)'
;FDTRDTRKKCESFLKENFEIVQSEIIPTRKIPAITDEPIIWRYFVAPLKSVLASLQLDEKEFVARTVMKINAEMSGAYVFSSGKNMGTFKAVGFPEDVGIFYKLEEYEGYSWTAHGRYPTNTPGWWGGAHPFTLLDYSIVHNGEISSYDANRRFIEMFGYKCTLQTDTEVITYIMDYLL
;
A
#
# COMPACT_ATOMS: atom_id res chain seq x y z
N PHE A 1 4.81 -7.83 -5.13
CA PHE A 1 4.82 -8.33 -6.51
C PHE A 1 4.73 -9.85 -6.51
N ASP A 2 3.89 -10.38 -7.38
CA ASP A 2 3.72 -11.83 -7.51
C ASP A 2 4.93 -12.47 -8.24
N THR A 3 5.53 -11.77 -9.19
CA THR A 3 6.64 -12.27 -10.00
C THR A 3 7.74 -11.23 -10.20
N ARG A 4 8.95 -11.72 -10.55
CA ARG A 4 10.06 -10.86 -10.94
C ARG A 4 9.77 -10.03 -12.20
N ASP A 5 8.98 -10.58 -13.12
CA ASP A 5 8.64 -9.87 -14.36
C ASP A 5 7.65 -8.74 -14.10
N THR A 6 6.68 -8.97 -13.23
CA THR A 6 5.77 -7.90 -12.78
C THR A 6 6.53 -6.78 -12.08
N ARG A 7 7.51 -7.12 -11.20
CA ARG A 7 8.37 -6.12 -10.56
C ARG A 7 9.13 -5.29 -11.60
N LYS A 8 9.73 -5.94 -12.61
CA LYS A 8 10.46 -5.23 -13.69
C LYS A 8 9.55 -4.31 -14.49
N LYS A 9 8.33 -4.75 -14.82
CA LYS A 9 7.33 -3.90 -15.51
C LYS A 9 6.97 -2.68 -14.68
N CYS A 10 6.73 -2.87 -13.38
CA CYS A 10 6.46 -1.76 -12.46
C CYS A 10 7.66 -0.80 -12.38
N GLU A 11 8.88 -1.32 -12.27
CA GLU A 11 10.09 -0.50 -12.25
C GLU A 11 10.26 0.31 -13.55
N SER A 12 9.97 -0.27 -14.71
CA SER A 12 10.00 0.46 -15.99
C SER A 12 8.98 1.60 -16.00
N PHE A 13 7.76 1.34 -15.56
CA PHE A 13 6.72 2.37 -15.40
C PHE A 13 7.15 3.48 -14.42
N LEU A 14 7.77 3.11 -13.29
CA LEU A 14 8.30 4.10 -12.35
C LEU A 14 9.38 4.98 -13.00
N LYS A 15 10.31 4.41 -13.76
CA LYS A 15 11.38 5.17 -14.45
C LYS A 15 10.88 6.18 -15.47
N GLU A 16 9.71 5.95 -16.05
CA GLU A 16 9.08 6.90 -16.99
C GLU A 16 8.51 8.13 -16.26
N ASN A 17 8.20 8.01 -14.97
CA ASN A 17 7.47 9.01 -14.21
C ASN A 17 8.26 9.59 -13.03
N PHE A 18 9.28 8.86 -12.57
CA PHE A 18 10.07 9.18 -11.38
C PHE A 18 11.55 8.97 -11.61
N GLU A 19 12.36 9.72 -10.90
CA GLU A 19 13.74 9.36 -10.62
C GLU A 19 13.75 8.32 -9.50
N ILE A 20 14.34 7.14 -9.74
CA ILE A 20 14.55 6.13 -8.71
C ILE A 20 15.85 6.43 -8.00
N VAL A 21 15.78 6.96 -6.79
CA VAL A 21 16.95 7.31 -5.97
C VAL A 21 17.60 6.06 -5.39
N GLN A 22 16.77 5.13 -4.89
CA GLN A 22 17.21 3.87 -4.32
C GLN A 22 16.13 2.79 -4.53
N SER A 23 16.57 1.56 -4.68
CA SER A 23 15.65 0.40 -4.71
C SER A 23 16.28 -0.80 -4.05
N GLU A 24 15.48 -1.55 -3.30
CA GLU A 24 15.97 -2.72 -2.57
C GLU A 24 14.84 -3.71 -2.27
N ILE A 25 15.22 -4.96 -2.09
CA ILE A 25 14.33 -5.97 -1.51
C ILE A 25 14.19 -5.68 -0.01
N ILE A 26 12.98 -5.77 0.53
CA ILE A 26 12.78 -5.67 1.96
C ILE A 26 13.37 -6.93 2.61
N PRO A 27 14.30 -6.80 3.57
CA PRO A 27 14.88 -7.95 4.24
C PRO A 27 13.84 -8.62 5.14
N THR A 28 13.66 -9.92 4.92
CA THR A 28 12.72 -10.74 5.69
C THR A 28 13.41 -11.96 6.28
N ARG A 29 12.80 -12.59 7.29
CA ARG A 29 13.17 -13.92 7.79
C ARG A 29 12.18 -14.95 7.30
N LYS A 30 12.66 -16.14 6.94
CA LYS A 30 11.76 -17.27 6.65
C LYS A 30 11.15 -17.78 7.96
N ILE A 31 9.82 -17.77 7.99
CA ILE A 31 9.04 -18.24 9.13
C ILE A 31 8.00 -19.24 8.61
N PRO A 32 7.94 -20.46 9.16
CA PRO A 32 6.99 -21.48 8.68
C PRO A 32 5.52 -21.07 8.77
N ALA A 33 5.18 -20.16 9.69
CA ALA A 33 3.81 -19.66 9.87
C ALA A 33 3.40 -18.64 8.81
N ILE A 34 4.34 -18.03 8.08
CA ILE A 34 4.07 -17.07 7.00
C ILE A 34 4.35 -17.75 5.67
N THR A 35 3.28 -18.00 4.93
CA THR A 35 3.30 -18.67 3.64
C THR A 35 2.89 -17.71 2.53
N ASP A 36 3.16 -18.10 1.28
CA ASP A 36 2.74 -17.37 0.08
C ASP A 36 3.24 -15.91 0.07
N GLU A 37 4.46 -15.70 0.59
CA GLU A 37 5.07 -14.38 0.62
C GLU A 37 5.28 -13.83 -0.81
N PRO A 38 4.78 -12.62 -1.11
CA PRO A 38 5.07 -11.96 -2.37
C PRO A 38 6.52 -11.43 -2.39
N ILE A 39 7.01 -11.02 -3.54
CA ILE A 39 8.26 -10.26 -3.62
C ILE A 39 8.01 -8.87 -3.07
N ILE A 40 8.55 -8.59 -1.89
CA ILE A 40 8.39 -7.31 -1.19
C ILE A 40 9.59 -6.44 -1.55
N TRP A 41 9.31 -5.30 -2.21
CA TRP A 41 10.35 -4.42 -2.74
C TRP A 41 10.07 -2.98 -2.36
N ARG A 42 11.10 -2.22 -2.05
CA ARG A 42 11.02 -0.80 -1.72
C ARG A 42 11.73 0.03 -2.77
N TYR A 43 11.07 1.11 -3.21
CA TYR A 43 11.63 2.13 -4.07
C TYR A 43 11.56 3.48 -3.36
N PHE A 44 12.68 4.18 -3.29
CA PHE A 44 12.70 5.60 -2.97
C PHE A 44 12.71 6.37 -4.28
N VAL A 45 11.68 7.16 -4.49
CA VAL A 45 11.45 7.83 -5.78
C VAL A 45 11.17 9.31 -5.60
N ALA A 46 11.55 10.11 -6.58
CA ALA A 46 11.17 11.51 -6.69
C ALA A 46 10.43 11.73 -8.02
N PRO A 47 9.23 12.35 -8.03
CA PRO A 47 8.54 12.64 -9.27
C PRO A 47 9.37 13.51 -10.21
N LEU A 48 9.35 13.20 -11.51
CA LEU A 48 10.03 14.02 -12.51
C LEU A 48 9.33 15.38 -12.64
N LYS A 49 10.08 16.46 -12.48
CA LYS A 49 9.55 17.84 -12.56
C LYS A 49 8.84 18.11 -13.90
N SER A 50 9.36 17.55 -14.99
CA SER A 50 8.75 17.67 -16.32
C SER A 50 7.35 17.02 -16.38
N VAL A 51 7.19 15.88 -15.69
CA VAL A 51 5.90 15.16 -15.63
C VAL A 51 4.90 15.96 -14.81
N LEU A 52 5.29 16.42 -13.61
CA LEU A 52 4.42 17.25 -12.76
C LEU A 52 3.97 18.52 -13.51
N ALA A 53 4.90 19.21 -14.19
CA ALA A 53 4.59 20.42 -14.95
C ALA A 53 3.62 20.13 -16.13
N SER A 54 3.81 19.02 -16.84
CA SER A 54 2.96 18.65 -17.96
C SER A 54 1.54 18.29 -17.54
N LEU A 55 1.39 17.67 -16.38
CA LEU A 55 0.10 17.24 -15.83
C LEU A 55 -0.58 18.32 -14.97
N GLN A 56 0.14 19.38 -14.60
CA GLN A 56 -0.31 20.44 -13.70
C GLN A 56 -0.76 19.89 -12.33
N LEU A 57 -0.06 18.85 -11.83
CA LEU A 57 -0.35 18.20 -10.57
C LEU A 57 0.72 18.57 -9.53
N ASP A 58 0.30 18.63 -8.27
CA ASP A 58 1.24 18.61 -7.18
C ASP A 58 1.80 17.19 -6.94
N GLU A 59 2.83 17.11 -6.11
CA GLU A 59 3.52 15.85 -5.85
C GLU A 59 2.63 14.81 -5.16
N LYS A 60 1.81 15.22 -4.19
CA LYS A 60 0.95 14.32 -3.43
C LYS A 60 -0.10 13.69 -4.34
N GLU A 61 -0.81 14.53 -5.08
CA GLU A 61 -1.84 14.08 -6.01
C GLU A 61 -1.25 13.17 -7.09
N PHE A 62 -0.07 13.50 -7.62
CA PHE A 62 0.60 12.66 -8.59
C PHE A 62 0.98 11.28 -8.04
N VAL A 63 1.51 11.22 -6.81
CA VAL A 63 1.84 9.95 -6.14
C VAL A 63 0.57 9.15 -5.86
N ALA A 64 -0.49 9.77 -5.33
CA ALA A 64 -1.77 9.09 -5.09
C ALA A 64 -2.35 8.49 -6.38
N ARG A 65 -2.39 9.25 -7.47
CA ARG A 65 -2.83 8.75 -8.79
C ARG A 65 -1.95 7.61 -9.31
N THR A 66 -0.64 7.67 -9.07
CA THR A 66 0.30 6.61 -9.45
C THR A 66 0.03 5.32 -8.68
N VAL A 67 -0.21 5.42 -7.36
CA VAL A 67 -0.60 4.28 -6.52
C VAL A 67 -1.90 3.65 -7.03
N MET A 68 -2.94 4.48 -7.29
CA MET A 68 -4.21 3.99 -7.83
C MET A 68 -4.02 3.26 -9.17
N LYS A 69 -3.20 3.82 -10.05
CA LYS A 69 -2.92 3.22 -11.36
C LYS A 69 -2.21 1.87 -11.24
N ILE A 70 -1.18 1.77 -10.43
CA ILE A 70 -0.47 0.51 -10.20
C ILE A 70 -1.42 -0.53 -9.62
N ASN A 71 -2.15 -0.17 -8.55
CA ASN A 71 -3.01 -1.11 -7.83
C ASN A 71 -4.22 -1.59 -8.66
N ALA A 72 -4.73 -0.76 -9.57
CA ALA A 72 -5.90 -1.09 -10.39
C ALA A 72 -5.57 -1.73 -11.74
N GLU A 73 -4.43 -1.35 -12.35
CA GLU A 73 -4.16 -1.69 -13.74
C GLU A 73 -3.00 -2.66 -13.92
N MET A 74 -2.12 -2.81 -12.91
CA MET A 74 -0.94 -3.65 -13.02
C MET A 74 -1.14 -4.98 -12.28
N SER A 75 -1.66 -5.98 -12.97
CA SER A 75 -1.86 -7.31 -12.39
C SER A 75 -0.58 -7.87 -11.79
N GLY A 76 -0.67 -8.35 -10.54
CA GLY A 76 0.46 -8.90 -9.78
C GLY A 76 1.38 -7.85 -9.15
N ALA A 77 1.03 -6.57 -9.20
CA ALA A 77 1.70 -5.50 -8.45
C ALA A 77 0.72 -4.80 -7.52
N TYR A 78 1.16 -4.50 -6.31
CA TYR A 78 0.37 -3.76 -5.34
C TYR A 78 1.26 -2.87 -4.47
N VAL A 79 0.94 -1.59 -4.41
CA VAL A 79 1.59 -0.61 -3.53
C VAL A 79 0.80 -0.52 -2.24
N PHE A 80 1.39 -0.90 -1.12
CA PHE A 80 0.75 -0.81 0.19
C PHE A 80 1.46 0.16 1.15
N SER A 81 2.44 0.89 0.67
CA SER A 81 3.10 1.99 1.39
C SER A 81 3.61 3.01 0.39
N SER A 82 3.22 4.26 0.53
CA SER A 82 3.56 5.35 -0.41
C SER A 82 3.90 6.67 0.29
N GLY A 83 4.03 6.66 1.61
CA GLY A 83 4.37 7.85 2.40
C GLY A 83 5.86 8.20 2.35
N LYS A 84 6.17 9.46 2.60
CA LYS A 84 7.56 9.97 2.71
C LYS A 84 8.22 9.60 4.03
N ASN A 85 7.43 9.65 5.12
CA ASN A 85 7.92 9.49 6.49
C ASN A 85 7.26 8.30 7.20
N MET A 86 6.66 7.39 6.45
CA MET A 86 5.93 6.24 6.96
C MET A 86 6.27 4.99 6.17
N GLY A 87 6.38 3.87 6.87
CA GLY A 87 6.48 2.53 6.29
C GLY A 87 5.35 1.66 6.79
N THR A 88 4.90 0.75 5.93
CA THR A 88 3.83 -0.20 6.24
C THR A 88 4.33 -1.62 6.12
N PHE A 89 4.00 -2.45 7.09
CA PHE A 89 4.32 -3.87 7.11
C PHE A 89 3.01 -4.67 7.16
N LYS A 90 2.80 -5.54 6.19
CA LYS A 90 1.58 -6.35 6.08
C LYS A 90 1.95 -7.80 5.84
N ALA A 91 1.27 -8.71 6.50
CA ALA A 91 1.36 -10.14 6.25
C ALA A 91 0.10 -10.87 6.77
N VAL A 92 -0.04 -12.12 6.38
CA VAL A 92 -1.00 -13.06 6.98
C VAL A 92 -0.25 -13.93 7.97
N GLY A 93 -0.60 -13.82 9.25
CA GLY A 93 0.05 -14.53 10.35
C GLY A 93 -0.31 -13.93 11.70
N PHE A 94 0.18 -14.51 12.77
CA PHE A 94 0.07 -13.91 14.09
C PHE A 94 0.97 -12.65 14.18
N PRO A 95 0.60 -11.64 14.97
CA PRO A 95 1.39 -10.40 15.09
C PRO A 95 2.86 -10.64 15.41
N GLU A 96 3.16 -11.60 16.28
CA GLU A 96 4.52 -11.97 16.67
C GLU A 96 5.32 -12.50 15.47
N ASP A 97 4.70 -13.37 14.65
CA ASP A 97 5.33 -13.92 13.47
C ASP A 97 5.60 -12.83 12.42
N VAL A 98 4.66 -11.91 12.25
CA VAL A 98 4.84 -10.76 11.34
C VAL A 98 5.99 -9.86 11.81
N GLY A 99 6.10 -9.62 13.11
CA GLY A 99 7.21 -8.86 13.69
C GLY A 99 8.57 -9.51 13.41
N ILE A 100 8.67 -10.81 13.61
CA ILE A 100 9.90 -11.58 13.35
C ILE A 100 10.20 -11.65 11.86
N PHE A 101 9.18 -11.86 11.03
CA PHE A 101 9.30 -11.93 9.56
C PHE A 101 9.94 -10.67 8.99
N TYR A 102 9.44 -9.50 9.35
CA TYR A 102 9.94 -8.21 8.88
C TYR A 102 11.14 -7.69 9.67
N LYS A 103 11.64 -8.44 10.67
CA LYS A 103 12.72 -7.98 11.55
C LYS A 103 12.42 -6.61 12.18
N LEU A 104 11.21 -6.43 12.71
CA LEU A 104 10.77 -5.13 13.21
C LEU A 104 11.66 -4.58 14.33
N GLU A 105 12.41 -5.44 15.01
CA GLU A 105 13.42 -5.03 15.99
C GLU A 105 14.58 -4.21 15.41
N GLU A 106 14.78 -4.24 14.09
CA GLU A 106 15.81 -3.46 13.39
C GLU A 106 15.29 -2.07 12.94
N TYR A 107 13.98 -1.78 13.13
CA TYR A 107 13.35 -0.52 12.73
C TYR A 107 13.11 0.37 13.94
N GLU A 108 13.39 1.66 13.76
CA GLU A 108 13.06 2.69 14.73
C GLU A 108 11.89 3.52 14.21
N GLY A 109 10.90 3.78 15.07
CA GLY A 109 9.72 4.56 14.72
C GLY A 109 9.30 5.47 15.86
N TYR A 110 9.02 6.69 15.52
CA TYR A 110 8.47 7.70 16.44
C TYR A 110 7.06 7.31 16.92
N SER A 111 6.26 6.69 16.05
CA SER A 111 4.91 6.20 16.36
C SER A 111 4.64 4.90 15.63
N TRP A 112 3.94 3.99 16.27
CA TRP A 112 3.57 2.70 15.73
C TRP A 112 2.06 2.50 15.83
N THR A 113 1.44 2.12 14.71
CA THR A 113 0.05 1.67 14.67
C THR A 113 0.02 0.22 14.23
N ALA A 114 -0.62 -0.63 14.99
CA ALA A 114 -0.68 -2.06 14.72
C ALA A 114 -2.11 -2.59 14.81
N HIS A 115 -2.41 -3.62 14.02
CA HIS A 115 -3.71 -4.29 14.04
C HIS A 115 -3.56 -5.77 13.70
N GLY A 116 -4.04 -6.64 14.59
CA GLY A 116 -4.22 -8.06 14.34
C GLY A 116 -5.64 -8.33 13.87
N ARG A 117 -5.85 -8.38 12.56
CA ARG A 117 -7.16 -8.65 11.98
C ARG A 117 -7.48 -10.13 12.00
N TYR A 118 -8.63 -10.49 12.57
CA TYR A 118 -9.25 -11.80 12.36
C TYR A 118 -10.33 -11.63 11.30
N PRO A 119 -10.18 -12.20 10.08
CA PRO A 119 -11.16 -12.03 9.02
C PRO A 119 -12.44 -12.78 9.36
N THR A 120 -13.59 -12.08 9.33
CA THR A 120 -14.91 -12.66 9.59
C THR A 120 -15.68 -12.93 8.30
N ASN A 121 -15.64 -11.99 7.34
CA ASN A 121 -16.44 -12.03 6.12
C ASN A 121 -15.62 -12.17 4.83
N THR A 122 -14.29 -12.10 4.92
CA THR A 122 -13.38 -12.21 3.78
C THR A 122 -12.22 -13.15 4.11
N PRO A 123 -11.67 -13.90 3.15
CA PRO A 123 -10.48 -14.70 3.40
C PRO A 123 -9.31 -13.82 3.84
N GLY A 124 -8.46 -14.39 4.70
CA GLY A 124 -7.20 -13.73 5.06
C GLY A 124 -6.25 -13.75 3.87
N TRP A 125 -5.77 -12.58 3.46
CA TRP A 125 -4.80 -12.42 2.39
C TRP A 125 -3.96 -11.16 2.59
N TRP A 126 -2.81 -11.08 1.94
CA TRP A 126 -1.84 -10.01 2.16
C TRP A 126 -2.41 -8.61 1.95
N GLY A 127 -3.16 -8.37 0.87
CA GLY A 127 -3.76 -7.08 0.59
C GLY A 127 -4.82 -6.66 1.62
N GLY A 128 -5.57 -7.63 2.15
CA GLY A 128 -6.62 -7.40 3.15
C GLY A 128 -6.11 -7.18 4.57
N ALA A 129 -4.83 -7.42 4.85
CA ALA A 129 -4.24 -7.16 6.16
C ALA A 129 -4.18 -5.64 6.44
N HIS A 130 -4.32 -5.26 7.72
CA HIS A 130 -4.14 -3.88 8.15
C HIS A 130 -2.65 -3.56 8.36
N PRO A 131 -2.28 -2.27 8.38
CA PRO A 131 -3.10 -1.10 8.13
C PRO A 131 -3.39 -0.88 6.64
N PHE A 132 -4.37 -0.02 6.34
CA PHE A 132 -4.57 0.54 5.00
C PHE A 132 -3.95 1.92 4.96
N THR A 133 -3.23 2.23 3.88
CA THR A 133 -2.42 3.44 3.80
C THR A 133 -2.50 4.07 2.42
N LEU A 134 -2.42 5.38 2.40
CA LEU A 134 -2.15 6.18 1.22
C LEU A 134 -1.34 7.40 1.65
N LEU A 135 -0.27 7.73 0.93
CA LEU A 135 0.67 8.77 1.33
C LEU A 135 1.13 8.57 2.79
N ASP A 136 1.07 9.60 3.62
CA ASP A 136 1.41 9.55 5.05
C ASP A 136 0.21 9.26 5.97
N TYR A 137 -0.90 8.76 5.42
CA TYR A 137 -2.07 8.34 6.19
C TYR A 137 -2.07 6.83 6.42
N SER A 138 -2.33 6.42 7.65
CA SER A 138 -2.44 5.01 8.05
C SER A 138 -3.69 4.82 8.89
N ILE A 139 -4.54 3.89 8.47
CA ILE A 139 -5.80 3.59 9.15
C ILE A 139 -5.86 2.13 9.55
N VAL A 140 -6.20 1.91 10.79
CA VAL A 140 -6.59 0.61 11.34
C VAL A 140 -8.03 0.71 11.86
N HIS A 141 -8.82 -0.33 11.62
CA HIS A 141 -10.21 -0.35 12.01
C HIS A 141 -10.63 -1.75 12.46
N ASN A 142 -11.27 -1.83 13.59
CA ASN A 142 -11.87 -3.06 14.09
C ASN A 142 -13.38 -2.82 14.26
N GLY A 143 -14.15 -3.04 13.22
CA GLY A 143 -15.59 -2.82 13.17
C GLY A 143 -16.13 -2.95 11.75
N GLU A 144 -17.35 -2.51 11.57
CA GLU A 144 -18.04 -2.49 10.28
C GLU A 144 -18.54 -1.05 10.01
N ILE A 145 -18.26 -0.53 8.83
CA ILE A 145 -18.80 0.75 8.40
C ILE A 145 -20.02 0.51 7.53
N SER A 146 -21.11 1.14 7.92
CA SER A 146 -22.35 1.06 7.16
C SER A 146 -22.21 1.60 5.75
N SER A 147 -23.05 1.05 4.85
CA SER A 147 -23.16 1.58 3.47
C SER A 147 -21.88 1.47 2.63
N TYR A 148 -21.14 0.37 2.76
CA TYR A 148 -19.89 0.13 2.01
C TYR A 148 -19.99 0.50 0.54
N ASP A 149 -20.99 -0.02 -0.20
CA ASP A 149 -21.14 0.22 -1.63
C ASP A 149 -21.41 1.71 -1.96
N ALA A 150 -22.15 2.41 -1.12
CA ALA A 150 -22.42 3.83 -1.32
C ALA A 150 -21.13 4.66 -1.14
N ASN A 151 -20.39 4.41 -0.07
CA ASN A 151 -19.12 5.08 0.22
C ASN A 151 -18.06 4.77 -0.85
N ARG A 152 -17.97 3.51 -1.28
CA ARG A 152 -17.09 3.09 -2.36
C ARG A 152 -17.41 3.86 -3.66
N ARG A 153 -18.68 3.83 -4.11
CA ARG A 153 -19.08 4.54 -5.33
C ARG A 153 -18.83 6.02 -5.23
N PHE A 154 -19.06 6.61 -4.07
CA PHE A 154 -18.76 8.03 -3.84
C PHE A 154 -17.30 8.33 -4.09
N ILE A 155 -16.38 7.63 -3.45
CA ILE A 155 -14.95 7.94 -3.58
C ILE A 155 -14.40 7.58 -4.97
N GLU A 156 -14.95 6.55 -5.62
CA GLU A 156 -14.57 6.18 -6.98
C GLU A 156 -14.94 7.26 -8.02
N MET A 157 -15.96 8.11 -7.76
CA MET A 157 -16.28 9.25 -8.63
C MET A 157 -15.16 10.31 -8.68
N PHE A 158 -14.30 10.34 -7.66
CA PHE A 158 -13.14 11.24 -7.58
C PHE A 158 -11.82 10.61 -8.07
N GLY A 159 -11.90 9.44 -8.72
CA GLY A 159 -10.76 8.80 -9.37
C GLY A 159 -10.04 7.75 -8.53
N TYR A 160 -10.44 7.55 -7.28
CA TYR A 160 -9.91 6.45 -6.48
C TYR A 160 -10.38 5.09 -6.99
N LYS A 161 -9.62 4.04 -6.69
CA LYS A 161 -9.92 2.66 -7.10
C LYS A 161 -9.85 1.74 -5.89
N CYS A 162 -11.00 1.26 -5.45
CA CYS A 162 -11.09 0.32 -4.33
C CYS A 162 -10.95 -1.12 -4.85
N THR A 163 -9.82 -1.75 -4.58
CA THR A 163 -9.46 -3.07 -5.11
C THR A 163 -9.45 -4.18 -4.06
N LEU A 164 -9.50 -3.83 -2.78
CA LEU A 164 -9.31 -4.77 -1.66
C LEU A 164 -10.61 -5.21 -1.02
N GLN A 165 -11.74 -4.64 -1.43
CA GLN A 165 -13.10 -5.01 -0.97
C GLN A 165 -13.26 -4.90 0.56
N THR A 166 -12.65 -3.89 1.17
CA THR A 166 -12.79 -3.60 2.60
C THR A 166 -13.25 -2.17 2.83
N ASP A 167 -14.02 -1.97 3.88
CA ASP A 167 -14.48 -0.64 4.31
C ASP A 167 -13.31 0.25 4.74
N THR A 168 -12.28 -0.32 5.32
CA THR A 168 -11.09 0.42 5.76
C THR A 168 -10.28 1.00 4.59
N GLU A 169 -10.21 0.29 3.45
CA GLU A 169 -9.65 0.85 2.21
C GLU A 169 -10.41 2.10 1.79
N VAL A 170 -11.74 2.00 1.76
CA VAL A 170 -12.62 3.12 1.37
C VAL A 170 -12.42 4.33 2.27
N ILE A 171 -12.35 4.11 3.59
CA ILE A 171 -12.09 5.20 4.55
C ILE A 171 -10.74 5.85 4.30
N THR A 172 -9.72 5.05 4.03
CA THR A 172 -8.37 5.58 3.77
C THR A 172 -8.39 6.56 2.61
N TYR A 173 -9.13 6.24 1.55
CA TYR A 173 -9.26 7.12 0.39
C TYR A 173 -10.17 8.33 0.65
N ILE A 174 -11.23 8.16 1.45
CA ILE A 174 -12.06 9.29 1.90
C ILE A 174 -11.24 10.28 2.74
N MET A 175 -10.37 9.79 3.60
CA MET A 175 -9.50 10.67 4.40
C MET A 175 -8.55 11.48 3.52
N ASP A 176 -7.94 10.87 2.50
CA ASP A 176 -7.08 11.57 1.55
C ASP A 176 -7.87 12.62 0.74
N TYR A 177 -9.11 12.32 0.37
CA TYR A 177 -9.98 13.24 -0.34
C TYR A 177 -10.42 14.47 0.50
N LEU A 178 -10.55 14.29 1.80
CA LEU A 178 -11.03 15.34 2.71
C LEU A 178 -9.94 16.26 3.28
N LEU A 179 -8.67 15.84 3.24
CA LEU A 179 -7.52 16.53 3.84
C LEU A 179 -6.59 17.11 2.79
#